data_5d0152f112c4f82135810926805fea52
#
_entry.id   5d0152f112c4f82135810926805fea52
#
_cell.length_a   1.000
_cell.length_b   1.000
_cell.length_c   1.000
_cell.angle_alpha   90.00
_cell.angle_beta   90.00
_cell.angle_gamma   90.00
#
_symmetry.space_group_name_H-M   'P 1'
#
loop_
_entity.id
_entity.type
_entity.pdbx_description
1 polymer ?
#
loop_
_entity_poly.entity_id
_entity_poly.type
_entity_poly.pdbx_seq_one_letter_code
_entity_poly.pdbx_strand_id
1 'polypeptide(L)'
;MNSKSILYCVLAFLLGTVFLYMGFNSMKENSQFREKGQRAMFTPATNEYTEHRKRRGGGVYYTVSLNYTTAEGTPVTVNNISVSTNELDKLKAGEDIECLYLPNDPKRVRCQNGSEASLWQSFLTALVAYGFIVMTVLKARRENQYEDYDEDEDDDDDTDYRRRRDDGVRVM
;
A
#
# COMPACT_ATOMS: atom_id res chain seq x y z
N MET A 1 -22.68 -7.12 -15.11
CA MET A 1 -21.90 -6.37 -14.08
C MET A 1 -22.27 -4.89 -14.14
N ASN A 2 -22.71 -4.32 -13.02
CA ASN A 2 -23.21 -2.95 -12.97
C ASN A 2 -22.05 -1.92 -13.18
N SER A 3 -22.29 -0.81 -13.87
CA SER A 3 -21.29 0.26 -14.16
C SER A 3 -20.56 0.75 -12.90
N LYS A 4 -21.24 0.81 -11.76
CA LYS A 4 -20.64 1.17 -10.46
C LYS A 4 -19.60 0.15 -9.99
N SER A 5 -19.85 -1.15 -10.20
CA SER A 5 -18.90 -2.22 -9.82
C SER A 5 -17.63 -2.16 -10.65
N ILE A 6 -17.74 -1.84 -11.94
CA ILE A 6 -16.58 -1.65 -12.82
C ILE A 6 -15.71 -0.50 -12.32
N LEU A 7 -16.34 0.63 -11.98
CA LEU A 7 -15.62 1.81 -11.46
C LEU A 7 -14.85 1.49 -10.18
N TYR A 8 -15.47 0.77 -9.23
CA TYR A 8 -14.79 0.37 -8.00
C TYR A 8 -13.62 -0.59 -8.24
N CYS A 9 -13.76 -1.53 -9.18
CA CYS A 9 -12.67 -2.43 -9.57
C CYS A 9 -11.49 -1.66 -10.17
N VAL A 10 -11.75 -0.69 -11.06
CA VAL A 10 -10.70 0.16 -11.64
C VAL A 10 -10.00 0.99 -10.57
N LEU A 11 -10.77 1.59 -9.66
CA LEU A 11 -10.20 2.38 -8.56
C LEU A 11 -9.34 1.52 -7.63
N ALA A 12 -9.81 0.33 -7.25
CA ALA A 12 -9.07 -0.62 -6.43
C ALA A 12 -7.79 -1.10 -7.12
N PHE A 13 -7.84 -1.34 -8.44
CA PHE A 13 -6.66 -1.70 -9.23
C PHE A 13 -5.60 -0.60 -9.23
N LEU A 14 -6.01 0.65 -9.48
CA LEU A 14 -5.09 1.80 -9.47
C LEU A 14 -4.45 1.99 -8.09
N LEU A 15 -5.25 1.94 -7.02
CA LEU A 15 -4.73 2.04 -5.65
C LEU A 15 -3.76 0.88 -5.33
N GLY A 16 -4.12 -0.35 -5.64
CA GLY A 16 -3.26 -1.52 -5.43
C GLY A 16 -1.92 -1.39 -6.16
N THR A 17 -1.93 -0.90 -7.40
CA THR A 17 -0.71 -0.68 -8.20
C THR A 17 0.18 0.40 -7.60
N VAL A 18 -0.39 1.52 -7.12
CA VAL A 18 0.36 2.58 -6.44
C VAL A 18 1.04 2.04 -5.17
N PHE A 19 0.32 1.28 -4.34
CA PHE A 19 0.90 0.70 -3.12
C PHE A 19 2.00 -0.33 -3.42
N LEU A 20 1.85 -1.15 -4.46
CA LEU A 20 2.91 -2.05 -4.91
C LEU A 20 4.16 -1.28 -5.34
N TYR A 21 3.98 -0.24 -6.15
CA TYR A 21 5.10 0.60 -6.60
C TYR A 21 5.83 1.24 -5.41
N MET A 22 5.08 1.81 -4.45
CA MET A 22 5.68 2.38 -3.23
C MET A 22 6.41 1.32 -2.40
N GLY A 23 5.85 0.12 -2.26
CA GLY A 23 6.48 -1.00 -1.56
C GLY A 23 7.79 -1.43 -2.21
N PHE A 24 7.80 -1.58 -3.54
CA PHE A 24 9.01 -1.91 -4.30
C PHE A 24 10.09 -0.85 -4.20
N ASN A 25 9.71 0.43 -4.30
CA ASN A 25 10.68 1.53 -4.19
C ASN A 25 11.30 1.57 -2.78
N SER A 26 10.50 1.40 -1.74
CA SER A 26 10.99 1.32 -0.36
C SER A 26 11.89 0.10 -0.12
N MET A 27 11.59 -1.04 -0.74
CA MET A 27 12.42 -2.23 -0.65
C MET A 27 13.78 -2.02 -1.32
N LYS A 28 13.78 -1.42 -2.51
CA LYS A 28 15.02 -1.07 -3.22
C LYS A 28 15.90 -0.11 -2.42
N GLU A 29 15.29 0.89 -1.81
CA GLU A 29 15.99 1.85 -0.96
C GLU A 29 16.59 1.16 0.28
N ASN A 30 15.83 0.32 0.96
CA ASN A 30 16.33 -0.45 2.10
C ASN A 30 17.51 -1.36 1.73
N SER A 31 17.43 -2.03 0.56
CA SER A 31 18.54 -2.86 0.06
C SER A 31 19.79 -2.02 -0.19
N GLN A 32 19.64 -0.83 -0.77
CA GLN A 32 20.78 0.07 -1.00
C GLN A 32 21.47 0.49 0.31
N PHE A 33 20.68 0.86 1.34
CA PHE A 33 21.27 1.22 2.64
C PHE A 33 21.88 0.02 3.35
N ARG A 34 21.32 -1.18 3.20
CA ARG A 34 21.87 -2.40 3.78
C ARG A 34 23.18 -2.85 3.14
N GLU A 35 23.30 -2.72 1.81
CA GLU A 35 24.44 -3.21 1.04
C GLU A 35 25.56 -2.17 0.92
N LYS A 36 25.21 -0.89 0.78
CA LYS A 36 26.14 0.19 0.44
C LYS A 36 26.17 1.30 1.48
N GLY A 37 25.30 1.27 2.50
CA GLY A 37 25.26 2.29 3.53
C GLY A 37 26.53 2.30 4.37
N GLN A 38 27.14 3.47 4.52
CA GLN A 38 28.27 3.67 5.42
C GLN A 38 27.82 4.39 6.68
N ARG A 39 28.39 4.01 7.82
CA ARG A 39 28.12 4.63 9.11
C ARG A 39 28.96 5.88 9.28
N ALA A 40 28.36 6.94 9.79
CA ALA A 40 29.06 8.12 10.21
C ALA A 40 28.43 8.70 11.48
N MET A 41 29.20 9.52 12.19
CA MET A 41 28.72 10.30 13.33
C MET A 41 28.18 11.62 12.84
N PHE A 42 26.99 11.97 13.30
CA PHE A 42 26.28 13.16 12.89
C PHE A 42 26.10 14.11 14.07
N THR A 43 26.44 15.36 13.84
CA THR A 43 26.27 16.48 14.80
C THR A 43 25.09 17.35 14.39
N PRO A 44 24.42 18.04 15.32
CA PRO A 44 23.35 18.97 14.96
C PRO A 44 23.93 20.15 14.18
N ALA A 45 23.32 20.49 13.03
CA ALA A 45 23.68 21.67 12.25
C ALA A 45 23.05 22.94 12.84
N THR A 46 21.88 22.81 13.46
CA THR A 46 21.14 23.86 14.13
C THR A 46 20.47 23.29 15.37
N ASN A 47 20.10 24.16 16.32
CA ASN A 47 19.31 23.76 17.49
C ASN A 47 17.80 23.71 17.20
N GLU A 48 17.41 23.90 15.95
CA GLU A 48 16.02 23.88 15.53
C GLU A 48 15.59 22.46 15.16
N TYR A 49 14.40 22.10 15.62
CA TYR A 49 13.74 20.82 15.26
C TYR A 49 12.26 21.04 15.06
N THR A 50 11.66 20.22 14.19
CA THR A 50 10.22 20.21 13.96
C THR A 50 9.63 18.91 14.47
N GLU A 51 8.63 19.02 15.38
CA GLU A 51 7.91 17.87 15.91
C GLU A 51 6.79 17.43 14.98
N HIS A 52 6.72 16.15 14.71
CA HIS A 52 5.66 15.52 13.93
C HIS A 52 4.95 14.45 14.77
N ARG A 53 3.64 14.64 14.99
CA ARG A 53 2.77 13.66 15.68
C ARG A 53 1.97 12.85 14.67
N LYS A 54 2.07 11.53 14.73
CA LYS A 54 1.20 10.65 13.94
C LYS A 54 -0.22 10.66 14.52
N ARG A 55 -1.22 10.97 13.68
CA ARG A 55 -2.64 11.18 14.05
C ARG A 55 -3.38 10.00 14.72
N ARG A 56 -2.85 8.77 14.73
CA ARG A 56 -3.51 7.57 15.28
C ARG A 56 -2.53 6.70 16.06
N GLY A 57 -2.16 7.12 17.27
CA GLY A 57 -1.40 6.27 18.21
C GLY A 57 0.01 5.88 17.75
N GLY A 58 0.49 6.43 16.65
CA GLY A 58 1.87 6.29 16.21
C GLY A 58 2.73 7.36 16.87
N GLY A 59 3.90 6.96 17.38
CA GLY A 59 4.83 7.79 18.14
C GLY A 59 5.14 9.16 17.51
N VAL A 60 5.82 9.98 18.29
CA VAL A 60 6.35 11.28 17.86
C VAL A 60 7.68 11.02 17.16
N TYR A 61 7.93 11.69 16.05
CA TYR A 61 9.25 11.77 15.41
C TYR A 61 9.59 13.25 15.15
N TYR A 62 10.87 13.52 15.02
CA TYR A 62 11.37 14.88 14.85
C TYR A 62 12.14 14.97 13.56
N THR A 63 12.12 16.14 12.90
CA THR A 63 13.00 16.44 11.78
C THR A 63 14.04 17.47 12.21
N VAL A 64 15.29 17.17 11.91
CA VAL A 64 16.45 17.99 12.28
C VAL A 64 17.39 18.18 11.07
N SER A 65 18.24 19.21 11.14
CA SER A 65 19.33 19.40 10.22
C SER A 65 20.64 18.90 10.87
N LEU A 66 21.40 18.09 10.15
CA LEU A 66 22.59 17.41 10.64
C LEU A 66 23.81 17.71 9.76
N ASN A 67 24.97 17.78 10.40
CA ASN A 67 26.26 17.84 9.75
C ASN A 67 27.01 16.54 9.96
N TYR A 68 27.76 16.11 8.98
CA TYR A 68 28.69 14.99 9.12
C TYR A 68 29.84 15.11 8.10
N THR A 69 30.88 14.31 8.28
CA THR A 69 31.99 14.22 7.35
C THR A 69 31.97 12.83 6.69
N THR A 70 32.02 12.80 5.37
CA THR A 70 32.09 11.53 4.62
C THR A 70 33.44 10.84 4.87
N ALA A 71 33.54 9.56 4.50
CA ALA A 71 34.78 8.78 4.59
C ALA A 71 35.95 9.45 3.77
N GLU A 72 35.58 10.23 2.76
CA GLU A 72 36.53 10.98 1.93
C GLU A 72 36.96 12.33 2.55
N GLY A 73 36.49 12.66 3.74
CA GLY A 73 36.80 13.91 4.43
C GLY A 73 35.94 15.12 4.00
N THR A 74 34.92 14.92 3.18
CA THR A 74 34.06 16.02 2.71
C THR A 74 32.98 16.33 3.73
N PRO A 75 32.83 17.56 4.23
CA PRO A 75 31.76 17.97 5.11
C PRO A 75 30.44 18.08 4.33
N VAL A 76 29.36 17.51 4.87
CA VAL A 76 28.01 17.50 4.26
C VAL A 76 27.01 17.95 5.30
N THR A 77 26.11 18.85 4.90
CA THR A 77 24.93 19.25 5.68
C THR A 77 23.70 18.63 5.03
N VAL A 78 22.89 17.96 5.82
CA VAL A 78 21.63 17.33 5.41
C VAL A 78 20.47 17.90 6.22
N ASN A 79 19.38 18.22 5.54
CA ASN A 79 18.19 18.82 6.16
C ASN A 79 17.02 17.85 6.20
N ASN A 80 16.08 18.09 7.12
CA ASN A 80 14.85 17.32 7.25
C ASN A 80 15.05 15.81 7.50
N ILE A 81 16.08 15.47 8.29
CA ILE A 81 16.33 14.07 8.67
C ILE A 81 15.43 13.71 9.82
N SER A 82 14.69 12.60 9.65
CA SER A 82 13.82 12.06 10.71
C SER A 82 14.66 11.34 11.76
N VAL A 83 14.49 11.77 13.03
CA VAL A 83 15.12 11.17 14.19
C VAL A 83 14.06 10.76 15.21
N SER A 84 14.37 9.77 16.03
CA SER A 84 13.55 9.35 17.16
C SER A 84 13.70 10.32 18.34
N THR A 85 12.82 10.17 19.32
CA THR A 85 12.92 10.93 20.60
C THR A 85 14.27 10.70 21.25
N ASN A 86 14.74 9.45 21.33
CA ASN A 86 16.02 9.12 21.97
C ASN A 86 17.22 9.73 21.24
N GLU A 87 17.19 9.77 19.90
CA GLU A 87 18.25 10.41 19.09
C GLU A 87 18.21 11.93 19.25
N LEU A 88 17.02 12.53 19.32
CA LEU A 88 16.89 13.96 19.58
C LEU A 88 17.43 14.35 20.96
N ASP A 89 17.15 13.54 22.00
CA ASP A 89 17.63 13.79 23.36
C ASP A 89 19.17 13.74 23.41
N LYS A 90 19.81 12.82 22.70
CA LYS A 90 21.26 12.79 22.53
C LYS A 90 21.80 14.05 21.86
N LEU A 91 21.21 14.45 20.73
CA LEU A 91 21.58 15.68 20.02
C LEU A 91 21.43 16.92 20.89
N LYS A 92 20.39 17.01 21.72
CA LYS A 92 20.20 18.11 22.68
C LYS A 92 21.23 18.10 23.81
N ALA A 93 21.72 16.92 24.20
CA ALA A 93 22.79 16.76 25.16
C ALA A 93 24.18 17.11 24.56
N GLY A 94 24.26 17.40 23.26
CA GLY A 94 25.51 17.66 22.54
C GLY A 94 26.26 16.37 22.16
N GLU A 95 25.58 15.24 22.21
CA GLU A 95 26.13 13.96 21.79
C GLU A 95 25.87 13.74 20.29
N ASP A 96 26.85 13.10 19.64
CA ASP A 96 26.70 12.69 18.24
C ASP A 96 25.80 11.46 18.12
N ILE A 97 25.10 11.36 17.01
CA ILE A 97 24.28 10.18 16.69
C ILE A 97 24.87 9.42 15.51
N GLU A 98 24.78 8.10 15.53
CA GLU A 98 25.22 7.25 14.44
C GLU A 98 24.09 7.10 13.40
N CYS A 99 24.36 7.48 12.14
CA CYS A 99 23.43 7.30 11.03
C CYS A 99 24.13 6.66 9.82
N LEU A 100 23.35 6.15 8.89
CA LEU A 100 23.82 5.59 7.62
C LEU A 100 23.68 6.63 6.51
N TYR A 101 24.67 6.75 5.67
CA TYR A 101 24.61 7.54 4.43
C TYR A 101 24.99 6.68 3.22
N LEU A 102 24.54 7.08 2.03
CA LEU A 102 24.94 6.41 0.79
C LEU A 102 26.14 7.14 0.16
N PRO A 103 27.28 6.45 -0.09
CA PRO A 103 28.45 7.10 -0.70
C PRO A 103 28.17 7.74 -2.06
N ASN A 104 27.28 7.12 -2.86
CA ASN A 104 26.88 7.62 -4.17
C ASN A 104 25.94 8.84 -4.11
N ASP A 105 25.27 9.05 -2.97
CA ASP A 105 24.38 10.18 -2.72
C ASP A 105 24.47 10.58 -1.24
N PRO A 106 25.47 11.38 -0.86
CA PRO A 106 25.71 11.75 0.53
C PRO A 106 24.56 12.51 1.21
N LYS A 107 23.64 13.07 0.43
CA LYS A 107 22.45 13.73 0.99
C LYS A 107 21.37 12.74 1.45
N ARG A 108 21.45 11.48 1.02
CA ARG A 108 20.57 10.42 1.49
C ARG A 108 21.10 9.81 2.77
N VAL A 109 20.44 10.14 3.87
CA VAL A 109 20.84 9.73 5.22
C VAL A 109 19.64 9.05 5.91
N ARG A 110 19.94 8.02 6.71
CA ARG A 110 18.97 7.31 7.53
C ARG A 110 19.52 7.10 8.93
N CYS A 111 18.92 7.75 9.93
CA CYS A 111 19.32 7.64 11.35
C CYS A 111 18.55 6.54 12.10
N GLN A 112 17.35 6.22 11.66
CA GLN A 112 16.59 5.08 12.21
C GLN A 112 16.73 3.86 11.32
N ASN A 113 16.85 2.68 11.91
CA ASN A 113 16.52 1.44 11.21
C ASN A 113 15.06 1.54 10.79
N GLY A 114 14.85 1.92 9.52
CA GLY A 114 13.51 2.11 8.97
C GLY A 114 12.67 0.89 9.29
N SER A 115 11.53 1.11 9.95
CA SER A 115 10.71 0.03 10.44
C SER A 115 10.30 -0.88 9.28
N GLU A 116 10.75 -2.12 9.30
CA GLU A 116 10.32 -3.17 8.35
C GLU A 116 8.77 -3.29 8.32
N ALA A 117 8.11 -2.86 9.39
CA ALA A 117 6.66 -2.77 9.49
C ALA A 117 6.01 -1.94 8.36
N SER A 118 6.68 -0.89 7.87
CA SER A 118 6.15 -0.05 6.77
C SER A 118 6.08 -0.81 5.43
N LEU A 119 7.02 -1.72 5.17
CA LEU A 119 7.04 -2.52 3.94
C LEU A 119 5.87 -3.51 3.91
N TRP A 120 5.69 -4.27 4.98
CA TRP A 120 4.60 -5.22 5.12
C TRP A 120 3.23 -4.57 5.00
N GLN A 121 3.07 -3.37 5.55
CA GLN A 121 1.82 -2.63 5.49
C GLN A 121 1.45 -2.27 4.04
N SER A 122 2.41 -1.87 3.20
CA SER A 122 2.16 -1.56 1.79
C SER A 122 1.73 -2.79 1.00
N PHE A 123 2.40 -3.93 1.21
CA PHE A 123 2.05 -5.19 0.55
C PHE A 123 0.68 -5.73 1.02
N LEU A 124 0.38 -5.68 2.31
CA LEU A 124 -0.94 -6.07 2.84
C LEU A 124 -2.06 -5.22 2.25
N THR A 125 -1.87 -3.90 2.14
CA THR A 125 -2.87 -3.01 1.55
C THR A 125 -3.12 -3.35 0.07
N ALA A 126 -2.05 -3.62 -0.69
CA ALA A 126 -2.17 -4.06 -2.07
C ALA A 126 -2.91 -5.40 -2.19
N LEU A 127 -2.59 -6.37 -1.34
CA LEU A 127 -3.23 -7.68 -1.32
C LEU A 127 -4.73 -7.58 -1.04
N VAL A 128 -5.13 -6.74 -0.09
CA VAL A 128 -6.56 -6.48 0.21
C VAL A 128 -7.26 -5.86 -1.00
N ALA A 129 -6.63 -4.88 -1.67
CA ALA A 129 -7.20 -4.25 -2.86
C ALA A 129 -7.43 -5.25 -4.00
N TYR A 130 -6.45 -6.10 -4.29
CA TYR A 130 -6.60 -7.15 -5.32
C TYR A 130 -7.58 -8.25 -4.90
N GLY A 131 -7.59 -8.64 -3.62
CA GLY A 131 -8.58 -9.58 -3.09
C GLY A 131 -10.03 -9.09 -3.29
N PHE A 132 -10.27 -7.80 -3.09
CA PHE A 132 -11.57 -7.18 -3.35
C PHE A 132 -11.97 -7.30 -4.84
N ILE A 133 -11.05 -7.08 -5.77
CA ILE A 133 -11.31 -7.22 -7.21
C ILE A 133 -11.71 -8.65 -7.54
N VAL A 134 -10.94 -9.64 -7.07
CA VAL A 134 -11.22 -11.07 -7.30
C VAL A 134 -12.60 -11.45 -6.77
N MET A 135 -12.94 -11.05 -5.54
CA MET A 135 -14.26 -11.32 -4.93
C MET A 135 -15.41 -10.70 -5.74
N THR A 136 -15.24 -9.47 -6.22
CA THR A 136 -16.25 -8.77 -7.04
C THR A 136 -16.47 -9.49 -8.38
N VAL A 137 -15.39 -9.93 -9.03
CA VAL A 137 -15.48 -10.66 -10.30
C VAL A 137 -16.13 -12.05 -10.10
N LEU A 138 -15.75 -12.77 -9.03
CA LEU A 138 -16.35 -14.08 -8.73
C LEU A 138 -17.84 -13.96 -8.41
N LYS A 139 -18.23 -12.92 -7.68
CA LYS A 139 -19.64 -12.65 -7.40
C LYS A 139 -20.42 -12.37 -8.69
N ALA A 140 -19.90 -11.52 -9.57
CA ALA A 140 -20.53 -11.21 -10.85
C ALA A 140 -20.66 -12.44 -11.77
N ARG A 141 -19.67 -13.36 -11.74
CA ARG A 141 -19.76 -14.62 -12.49
C ARG A 141 -20.84 -15.55 -11.96
N ARG A 142 -21.01 -15.63 -10.64
CA ARG A 142 -22.07 -16.45 -10.04
C ARG A 142 -23.47 -15.91 -10.39
N GLU A 143 -23.67 -14.60 -10.32
CA GLU A 143 -24.94 -13.97 -10.67
C GLU A 143 -25.34 -14.26 -12.11
N ASN A 144 -24.42 -14.19 -13.07
CA ASN A 144 -24.69 -14.52 -14.48
C ASN A 144 -24.98 -16.01 -14.70
N GLN A 145 -24.47 -16.92 -13.87
CA GLN A 145 -24.78 -18.37 -13.98
C GLN A 145 -26.20 -18.69 -13.53
N TYR A 146 -26.77 -17.93 -12.59
CA TYR A 146 -28.15 -18.16 -12.14
C TYR A 146 -29.17 -17.62 -13.16
N GLU A 147 -28.87 -16.52 -13.86
CA GLU A 147 -29.73 -15.97 -14.92
C GLU A 147 -29.88 -16.94 -16.10
N ASP A 148 -28.86 -17.71 -16.47
CA ASP A 148 -28.90 -18.71 -17.57
C ASP A 148 -29.77 -19.93 -17.22
N TYR A 149 -30.01 -20.26 -15.94
CA TYR A 149 -30.85 -21.38 -15.55
C TYR A 149 -32.34 -21.05 -15.52
N ASP A 150 -32.73 -19.80 -15.33
CA ASP A 150 -34.14 -19.40 -15.23
C ASP A 150 -34.78 -19.22 -16.63
N GLU A 151 -34.02 -19.05 -17.70
CA GLU A 151 -34.55 -18.91 -19.09
C GLU A 151 -34.94 -20.25 -19.72
N ASP A 152 -34.43 -21.40 -19.23
CA ASP A 152 -34.71 -22.72 -19.81
C ASP A 152 -35.97 -23.39 -19.24
N GLU A 153 -36.54 -22.90 -18.14
CA GLU A 153 -37.75 -23.53 -17.50
C GLU A 153 -39.08 -23.00 -18.04
N ASP A 154 -39.14 -21.90 -18.76
CA ASP A 154 -40.44 -21.30 -19.18
C ASP A 154 -41.00 -21.82 -20.52
N ASP A 155 -40.27 -22.64 -21.30
CA ASP A 155 -40.69 -23.03 -22.65
C ASP A 155 -41.50 -24.37 -22.71
N ASP A 156 -41.58 -25.13 -21.63
CA ASP A 156 -42.17 -26.49 -21.71
C ASP A 156 -43.64 -26.60 -21.29
N ASP A 157 -44.28 -25.55 -20.73
CA ASP A 157 -45.62 -25.71 -20.11
C ASP A 157 -46.82 -25.30 -20.99
N ASP A 158 -46.61 -24.74 -22.19
CA ASP A 158 -47.72 -24.21 -23.02
C ASP A 158 -48.26 -25.22 -24.07
N THR A 159 -47.64 -26.39 -24.23
CA THR A 159 -48.06 -27.34 -25.28
C THR A 159 -49.08 -28.39 -24.83
N ASP A 160 -49.29 -28.62 -23.53
CA ASP A 160 -50.14 -29.68 -23.03
C ASP A 160 -51.63 -29.28 -22.85
N TYR A 161 -51.91 -27.99 -22.73
CA TYR A 161 -53.31 -27.51 -22.56
C TYR A 161 -54.12 -27.46 -23.86
N ARG A 162 -53.53 -27.46 -25.06
CA ARG A 162 -54.27 -27.43 -26.34
C ARG A 162 -54.75 -28.81 -26.78
N ARG A 163 -54.24 -29.91 -26.30
CA ARG A 163 -54.58 -31.26 -26.74
C ARG A 163 -55.85 -31.85 -26.09
N ARG A 164 -56.30 -31.26 -24.99
CA ARG A 164 -57.52 -31.77 -24.25
C ARG A 164 -58.83 -31.13 -24.67
N ARG A 165 -58.85 -30.20 -25.62
CA ARG A 165 -60.11 -29.48 -25.96
C ARG A 165 -60.82 -30.03 -27.18
N ASP A 166 -60.20 -30.91 -27.96
CA ASP A 166 -60.77 -31.40 -29.22
C ASP A 166 -61.49 -32.75 -29.12
N ASP A 167 -61.44 -33.45 -27.98
CA ASP A 167 -62.04 -34.80 -27.88
C ASP A 167 -63.46 -34.86 -27.23
N GLY A 168 -64.15 -33.75 -27.06
CA GLY A 168 -65.34 -33.68 -26.26
C GLY A 168 -66.57 -33.06 -26.93
N VAL A 169 -66.88 -33.26 -28.22
CA VAL A 169 -68.30 -33.06 -28.70
C VAL A 169 -68.54 -33.97 -29.88
N ARG A 170 -69.06 -35.21 -29.53
CA ARG A 170 -69.96 -35.97 -30.41
C ARG A 170 -71.07 -36.55 -29.51
N VAL A 171 -72.24 -35.92 -29.55
CA VAL A 171 -73.49 -36.55 -29.14
C VAL A 171 -74.53 -36.08 -30.15
N MET A 172 -75.07 -37.02 -30.73
CA MET A 172 -76.34 -37.32 -31.33
C MET A 172 -77.33 -36.18 -31.44
#